data_062be1e371a3313fc2daaae47655c59c
#
_entry.id   062be1e371a3313fc2daaae47655c59c
#
_cell.length_a   1.000
_cell.length_b   1.000
_cell.length_c   1.000
_cell.angle_alpha   90.00
_cell.angle_beta   90.00
_cell.angle_gamma   90.00
#
_symmetry.space_group_name_H-M   'P 1'
#
loop_
_entity.id
_entity.type
_entity.pdbx_description
1 polymer ?
#
loop_
_entity_poly.entity_id
_entity_poly.type
_entity_poly.pdbx_seq_one_letter_code
_entity_poly.pdbx_strand_id
1 'polypeptide(L)'
;MNGAHKQSIEEQEKAKFSFSGATLYGINAVIGSGIFLLPQKIYSGLGPASLAVMFGVAILVMLLSACLAETAGYFDKNGGAMQYSKAAFGDFVGFNVGILGWAVTVIAWAAMLAGFAKIFIITFPAFEGYNLPISIGMLILLSLMNIAGLKTSKMFTLTATVAKIGRAHV
;
A
#
# COMPACT_ATOMS: atom_id res chain seq x y z
N MET A 1 -37.32 4.22 -17.74
CA MET A 1 -36.55 4.13 -16.47
C MET A 1 -35.46 3.03 -16.48
N ASN A 2 -35.12 2.38 -17.60
CA ASN A 2 -34.25 1.18 -17.61
C ASN A 2 -32.84 1.34 -18.17
N GLY A 3 -32.49 2.44 -18.83
CA GLY A 3 -31.15 2.59 -19.44
C GLY A 3 -30.06 3.00 -18.45
N ALA A 4 -30.33 3.97 -17.62
CA ALA A 4 -29.38 4.50 -16.65
C ALA A 4 -29.03 3.47 -15.54
N HIS A 5 -30.01 2.66 -15.14
CA HIS A 5 -29.79 1.62 -14.13
C HIS A 5 -28.96 0.44 -14.67
N LYS A 6 -29.16 0.12 -15.96
CA LYS A 6 -28.37 -0.93 -16.64
C LYS A 6 -26.93 -0.49 -16.87
N GLN A 7 -26.69 0.79 -17.24
CA GLN A 7 -25.35 1.36 -17.37
C GLN A 7 -24.61 1.42 -16.02
N SER A 8 -25.30 1.77 -14.93
CA SER A 8 -24.67 1.79 -13.59
C SER A 8 -24.27 0.39 -13.10
N ILE A 9 -25.05 -0.64 -13.44
CA ILE A 9 -24.71 -2.04 -13.11
C ILE A 9 -23.54 -2.53 -13.96
N GLU A 10 -23.52 -2.23 -15.27
CA GLU A 10 -22.40 -2.59 -16.15
C GLU A 10 -21.10 -1.85 -15.81
N GLU A 11 -21.17 -0.60 -15.33
CA GLU A 11 -20.01 0.14 -14.80
C GLU A 11 -19.54 -0.42 -13.47
N GLN A 12 -20.43 -0.86 -12.59
CA GLN A 12 -20.08 -1.53 -11.35
C GLN A 12 -19.48 -2.93 -11.58
N GLU A 13 -19.95 -3.69 -12.58
CA GLU A 13 -19.35 -4.97 -12.96
C GLU A 13 -17.97 -4.82 -13.60
N LYS A 14 -17.75 -3.78 -14.41
CA LYS A 14 -16.44 -3.43 -14.97
C LYS A 14 -15.46 -2.93 -13.91
N ALA A 15 -15.94 -2.43 -12.78
CA ALA A 15 -15.13 -2.00 -11.64
C ALA A 15 -14.72 -3.15 -10.69
N LYS A 16 -15.32 -4.33 -10.83
CA LYS A 16 -14.89 -5.51 -10.07
C LYS A 16 -13.47 -5.90 -10.48
N PHE A 17 -12.55 -5.81 -9.54
CA PHE A 17 -11.21 -6.35 -9.75
C PHE A 17 -11.31 -7.85 -10.00
N SER A 18 -10.76 -8.33 -11.12
CA SER A 18 -10.50 -9.76 -11.29
C SER A 18 -9.64 -10.25 -10.12
N PHE A 19 -9.77 -11.52 -9.74
CA PHE A 19 -8.94 -12.13 -8.69
C PHE A 19 -7.44 -11.86 -8.93
N SER A 20 -6.97 -12.03 -10.16
CA SER A 20 -5.59 -11.71 -10.55
C SER A 20 -5.26 -10.22 -10.39
N GLY A 21 -6.18 -9.33 -10.73
CA GLY A 21 -6.01 -7.88 -10.55
C GLY A 21 -5.92 -7.49 -9.07
N ALA A 22 -6.78 -8.05 -8.23
CA ALA A 22 -6.74 -7.84 -6.78
C ALA A 22 -5.44 -8.37 -6.16
N THR A 23 -4.99 -9.56 -6.58
CA THR A 23 -3.74 -10.17 -6.12
C THR A 23 -2.52 -9.33 -6.51
N LEU A 24 -2.43 -8.89 -7.77
CA LEU A 24 -1.35 -8.03 -8.24
C LEU A 24 -1.34 -6.68 -7.53
N TYR A 25 -2.51 -6.10 -7.28
CA TYR A 25 -2.62 -4.87 -6.51
C TYR A 25 -2.15 -5.05 -5.07
N GLY A 26 -2.53 -6.17 -4.41
CA GLY A 26 -2.07 -6.52 -3.07
C GLY A 26 -0.56 -6.71 -3.01
N ILE A 27 0.02 -7.46 -3.94
CA ILE A 27 1.48 -7.66 -4.04
C ILE A 27 2.18 -6.30 -4.20
N ASN A 28 1.67 -5.42 -5.09
CA ASN A 28 2.26 -4.10 -5.29
C ASN A 28 2.16 -3.21 -4.05
N ALA A 29 1.08 -3.32 -3.27
CA ALA A 29 0.91 -2.57 -2.03
C ALA A 29 1.90 -2.99 -0.94
N VAL A 30 2.27 -4.27 -0.90
CA VAL A 30 3.25 -4.81 0.08
C VAL A 30 4.69 -4.51 -0.32
N ILE A 31 5.01 -4.56 -1.63
CA ILE A 31 6.37 -4.28 -2.12
C ILE A 31 6.61 -2.76 -2.16
N GLY A 32 7.16 -2.24 -1.07
CA GLY A 32 7.59 -0.85 -0.93
C GLY A 32 9.11 -0.72 -0.78
N SER A 33 9.57 0.48 -0.41
CA SER A 33 11.00 0.76 -0.14
C SER A 33 11.58 -0.09 1.01
N GLY A 34 10.73 -0.58 1.90
CA GLY A 34 11.12 -1.42 3.03
C GLY A 34 11.84 -2.70 2.63
N ILE A 35 11.45 -3.34 1.51
CA ILE A 35 12.10 -4.57 1.05
C ILE A 35 13.58 -4.38 0.71
N PHE A 36 13.97 -3.16 0.33
CA PHE A 36 15.36 -2.81 -0.01
C PHE A 36 16.15 -2.30 1.19
N LEU A 37 15.50 -1.64 2.15
CA LEU A 37 16.17 -0.95 3.25
C LEU A 37 16.16 -1.75 4.56
N LEU A 38 15.12 -2.53 4.82
CA LEU A 38 14.95 -3.23 6.09
C LEU A 38 15.85 -4.46 6.26
N PRO A 39 16.09 -5.33 5.25
CA PRO A 39 16.89 -6.52 5.45
C PRO A 39 18.30 -6.22 5.98
N GLN A 40 18.98 -5.25 5.40
CA GLN A 40 20.32 -4.84 5.85
C GLN A 40 20.29 -4.31 7.29
N LYS A 41 19.28 -3.48 7.63
CA LYS A 41 19.15 -2.89 8.96
C LYS A 41 18.83 -3.93 10.02
N ILE A 42 17.97 -4.91 9.71
CA ILE A 42 17.63 -6.00 10.62
C ILE A 42 18.83 -6.92 10.81
N TYR A 43 19.53 -7.26 9.73
CA TYR A 43 20.72 -8.10 9.80
C TYR A 43 21.86 -7.44 10.62
N SER A 44 22.08 -6.13 10.46
CA SER A 44 23.10 -5.41 11.25
C SER A 44 22.80 -5.36 12.75
N GLY A 45 21.51 -5.49 13.14
CA GLY A 45 21.11 -5.50 14.54
C GLY A 45 21.04 -6.90 15.18
N LEU A 46 20.63 -7.91 14.40
CA LEU A 46 20.32 -9.26 14.89
C LEU A 46 21.23 -10.36 14.33
N GLY A 47 22.08 -10.02 13.36
CA GLY A 47 22.92 -11.01 12.68
C GLY A 47 22.10 -12.14 12.02
N PRO A 48 22.59 -13.41 12.06
CA PRO A 48 21.90 -14.55 11.46
C PRO A 48 20.50 -14.82 12.02
N ALA A 49 20.21 -14.40 13.27
CA ALA A 49 18.89 -14.53 13.88
C ALA A 49 17.80 -13.71 13.15
N SER A 50 18.20 -12.73 12.34
CA SER A 50 17.29 -11.89 11.53
C SER A 50 16.36 -12.74 10.65
N LEU A 51 16.84 -13.82 10.08
CA LEU A 51 16.04 -14.72 9.22
C LEU A 51 14.91 -15.39 10.01
N ALA A 52 15.21 -15.92 11.19
CA ALA A 52 14.21 -16.57 12.04
C ALA A 52 13.14 -15.57 12.51
N VAL A 53 13.56 -14.35 12.89
CA VAL A 53 12.64 -13.28 13.29
C VAL A 53 11.75 -12.84 12.12
N MET A 54 12.31 -12.64 10.94
CA MET A 54 11.53 -12.27 9.74
C MET A 54 10.51 -13.35 9.39
N PHE A 55 10.89 -14.62 9.48
CA PHE A 55 9.98 -15.75 9.22
C PHE A 55 8.85 -15.81 10.26
N GLY A 56 9.17 -15.63 11.54
CA GLY A 56 8.17 -15.58 12.60
C GLY A 56 7.18 -14.42 12.43
N VAL A 57 7.67 -13.24 12.09
CA VAL A 57 6.82 -12.07 11.80
C VAL A 57 5.95 -12.32 10.56
N ALA A 58 6.48 -12.97 9.52
CA ALA A 58 5.70 -13.31 8.32
C ALA A 58 4.51 -14.23 8.67
N ILE A 59 4.71 -15.25 9.51
CA ILE A 59 3.63 -16.13 9.98
C ILE A 59 2.58 -15.34 10.75
N LEU A 60 2.98 -14.46 11.68
CA LEU A 60 2.05 -13.62 12.45
C LEU A 60 1.23 -12.71 11.53
N VAL A 61 1.86 -12.08 10.55
CA VAL A 61 1.16 -11.23 9.57
C VAL A 61 0.19 -12.05 8.71
N MET A 62 0.54 -13.27 8.32
CA MET A 62 -0.37 -14.17 7.59
C MET A 62 -1.61 -14.52 8.42
N LEU A 63 -1.44 -14.84 9.70
CA LEU A 63 -2.56 -15.15 10.60
C LEU A 63 -3.47 -13.94 10.78
N LEU A 64 -2.91 -12.74 11.00
CA LEU A 64 -3.67 -11.49 11.08
C LEU A 64 -4.43 -11.20 9.79
N SER A 65 -3.79 -11.41 8.65
CA SER A 65 -4.41 -11.21 7.34
C SER A 65 -5.57 -12.17 7.10
N ALA A 66 -5.45 -13.43 7.54
CA ALA A 66 -6.53 -14.42 7.44
C ALA A 66 -7.73 -14.00 8.30
N CYS A 67 -7.52 -13.56 9.54
CA CYS A 67 -8.58 -13.04 10.41
C CYS A 67 -9.28 -11.81 9.80
N LEU A 68 -8.50 -10.88 9.22
CA LEU A 68 -9.05 -9.70 8.55
C LEU A 68 -9.83 -10.04 7.29
N ALA A 69 -9.37 -11.04 6.51
CA ALA A 69 -10.06 -11.50 5.32
C ALA A 69 -11.41 -12.15 5.66
N GLU A 70 -11.47 -12.97 6.71
CA GLU A 70 -12.71 -13.54 7.21
C GLU A 70 -13.66 -12.44 7.69
N THR A 71 -13.16 -11.50 8.50
CA THR A 71 -13.95 -10.37 8.98
C THR A 71 -14.50 -9.52 7.84
N ALA A 72 -13.69 -9.29 6.79
CA ALA A 72 -14.13 -8.51 5.63
C ALA A 72 -15.33 -9.11 4.90
N GLY A 73 -15.49 -10.43 4.93
CA GLY A 73 -16.64 -11.12 4.34
C GLY A 73 -18.00 -10.81 4.98
N TYR A 74 -18.02 -10.25 6.20
CA TYR A 74 -19.25 -9.87 6.89
C TYR A 74 -19.69 -8.42 6.63
N PHE A 75 -18.91 -7.63 5.88
CA PHE A 75 -19.16 -6.21 5.68
C PHE A 75 -19.17 -5.84 4.19
N ASP A 76 -20.30 -5.33 3.72
CA ASP A 76 -20.47 -4.81 2.35
C ASP A 76 -20.04 -3.34 2.20
N LYS A 77 -19.78 -2.65 3.33
CA LYS A 77 -19.44 -1.22 3.34
C LYS A 77 -17.94 -1.00 3.36
N ASN A 78 -17.50 -0.02 2.60
CA ASN A 78 -16.10 0.44 2.64
C ASN A 78 -15.77 1.06 4.01
N GLY A 79 -14.55 0.85 4.50
CA GLY A 79 -14.08 1.42 5.77
C GLY A 79 -13.15 0.49 6.57
N GLY A 80 -13.05 -0.79 6.18
CA GLY A 80 -12.09 -1.74 6.76
C GLY A 80 -12.13 -1.77 8.29
N ALA A 81 -10.96 -1.67 8.92
CA ALA A 81 -10.80 -1.77 10.37
C ALA A 81 -11.70 -0.82 11.18
N MET A 82 -11.99 0.38 10.65
CA MET A 82 -12.92 1.33 11.28
C MET A 82 -14.33 0.73 11.41
N GLN A 83 -14.84 0.12 10.33
CA GLN A 83 -16.19 -0.49 10.33
C GLN A 83 -16.24 -1.71 11.24
N TYR A 84 -15.21 -2.55 11.23
CA TYR A 84 -15.12 -3.73 12.07
C TYR A 84 -15.11 -3.36 13.56
N SER A 85 -14.28 -2.36 13.91
CA SER A 85 -14.18 -1.86 15.28
C SER A 85 -15.47 -1.16 15.74
N LYS A 86 -16.13 -0.43 14.84
CA LYS A 86 -17.43 0.20 15.12
C LYS A 86 -18.50 -0.84 15.41
N ALA A 87 -18.57 -1.90 14.62
CA ALA A 87 -19.55 -2.97 14.82
C ALA A 87 -19.31 -3.77 16.10
N ALA A 88 -18.05 -4.00 16.48
CA ALA A 88 -17.69 -4.78 17.65
C ALA A 88 -17.73 -3.98 18.97
N PHE A 89 -17.31 -2.72 18.95
CA PHE A 89 -17.02 -1.91 20.15
C PHE A 89 -17.74 -0.56 20.18
N GLY A 90 -18.57 -0.26 19.19
CA GLY A 90 -19.34 0.98 19.11
C GLY A 90 -18.61 2.14 18.41
N ASP A 91 -19.34 3.26 18.26
CA ASP A 91 -18.95 4.42 17.45
C ASP A 91 -17.66 5.09 17.91
N PHE A 92 -17.45 5.21 19.21
CA PHE A 92 -16.27 5.85 19.77
C PHE A 92 -14.98 5.11 19.41
N VAL A 93 -14.98 3.77 19.55
CA VAL A 93 -13.82 2.95 19.21
C VAL A 93 -13.59 2.94 17.70
N GLY A 94 -14.65 2.79 16.92
CA GLY A 94 -14.58 2.85 15.45
C GLY A 94 -13.98 4.17 14.95
N PHE A 95 -14.41 5.30 15.50
CA PHE A 95 -13.88 6.62 15.16
C PHE A 95 -12.37 6.75 15.49
N ASN A 96 -11.97 6.33 16.69
CA ASN A 96 -10.55 6.36 17.08
C ASN A 96 -9.68 5.49 16.17
N VAL A 97 -10.14 4.27 15.84
CA VAL A 97 -9.45 3.38 14.89
C VAL A 97 -9.32 4.03 13.51
N GLY A 98 -10.36 4.73 13.06
CA GLY A 98 -10.34 5.49 11.81
C GLY A 98 -9.26 6.59 11.79
N ILE A 99 -9.21 7.41 12.85
CA ILE A 99 -8.21 8.48 12.99
C ILE A 99 -6.81 7.91 13.07
N LEU A 100 -6.60 6.89 13.90
CA LEU A 100 -5.28 6.24 14.03
C LEU A 100 -4.84 5.62 12.70
N GLY A 101 -5.75 4.96 11.99
CA GLY A 101 -5.48 4.40 10.67
C GLY A 101 -5.07 5.48 9.64
N TRP A 102 -5.77 6.62 9.65
CA TRP A 102 -5.39 7.77 8.83
C TRP A 102 -3.99 8.30 9.20
N ALA A 103 -3.73 8.53 10.47
CA ALA A 103 -2.44 9.04 10.94
C ALA A 103 -1.28 8.10 10.58
N VAL A 104 -1.45 6.79 10.81
CA VAL A 104 -0.46 5.76 10.44
C VAL A 104 -0.20 5.78 8.94
N THR A 105 -1.26 5.92 8.13
CA THR A 105 -1.14 5.98 6.66
C THR A 105 -0.32 7.20 6.23
N VAL A 106 -0.58 8.38 6.79
CA VAL A 106 0.19 9.60 6.48
C VAL A 106 1.67 9.43 6.83
N ILE A 107 1.97 8.89 8.02
CA ILE A 107 3.35 8.62 8.45
C ILE A 107 4.03 7.60 7.53
N ALA A 108 3.33 6.53 7.15
CA ALA A 108 3.86 5.50 6.25
C ALA A 108 4.19 6.07 4.86
N TRP A 109 3.33 6.92 4.30
CA TRP A 109 3.58 7.58 3.02
C TRP A 109 4.77 8.54 3.09
N ALA A 110 4.88 9.32 4.18
CA ALA A 110 6.03 10.19 4.40
C ALA A 110 7.35 9.39 4.48
N ALA A 111 7.35 8.27 5.18
CA ALA A 111 8.51 7.37 5.28
C ALA A 111 8.88 6.76 3.92
N MET A 112 7.88 6.39 3.09
CA MET A 112 8.13 5.87 1.74
C MET A 112 8.76 6.94 0.83
N LEU A 113 8.28 8.18 0.89
CA LEU A 113 8.86 9.29 0.12
C LEU A 113 10.30 9.60 0.54
N ALA A 114 10.57 9.61 1.84
CA ALA A 114 11.92 9.78 2.37
C ALA A 114 12.86 8.62 1.94
N GLY A 115 12.35 7.39 1.98
CA GLY A 115 13.08 6.22 1.48
C GLY A 115 13.39 6.30 -0.01
N PHE A 116 12.43 6.75 -0.82
CA PHE A 116 12.64 7.00 -2.25
C PHE A 116 13.73 8.05 -2.49
N ALA A 117 13.64 9.20 -1.82
CA ALA A 117 14.63 10.26 -1.95
C ALA A 117 16.05 9.77 -1.60
N LYS A 118 16.17 8.97 -0.54
CA LYS A 118 17.45 8.37 -0.15
C LYS A 118 18.03 7.45 -1.23
N ILE A 119 17.23 6.55 -1.78
CA ILE A 119 17.65 5.65 -2.85
C ILE A 119 18.03 6.45 -4.12
N PHE A 120 17.23 7.47 -4.44
CA PHE A 120 17.47 8.35 -5.58
C PHE A 120 18.84 9.05 -5.48
N ILE A 121 19.17 9.60 -4.31
CA ILE A 121 20.45 10.29 -4.08
C ILE A 121 21.62 9.31 -4.12
N ILE A 122 21.48 8.10 -3.58
CA ILE A 122 22.52 7.06 -3.70
C ILE A 122 22.81 6.73 -5.18
N THR A 123 21.77 6.73 -6.01
CA THR A 123 21.89 6.46 -7.46
C THR A 123 22.46 7.66 -8.22
N PHE A 124 22.10 8.88 -7.78
CA PHE A 124 22.50 10.14 -8.41
C PHE A 124 23.16 11.08 -7.38
N PRO A 125 24.45 10.91 -7.06
CA PRO A 125 25.13 11.69 -6.01
C PRO A 125 25.15 13.21 -6.25
N ALA A 126 24.95 13.65 -7.49
CA ALA A 126 24.85 15.09 -7.83
C ALA A 126 23.69 15.80 -7.11
N PHE A 127 22.72 15.06 -6.58
CA PHE A 127 21.57 15.58 -5.83
C PHE A 127 21.75 15.47 -4.31
N GLU A 128 22.96 15.28 -3.82
CA GLU A 128 23.25 15.24 -2.39
C GLU A 128 22.81 16.58 -1.74
N GLY A 129 22.11 16.48 -0.61
CA GLY A 129 21.51 17.63 0.07
C GLY A 129 20.08 17.97 -0.34
N TYR A 130 19.54 17.43 -1.45
CA TYR A 130 18.20 17.73 -1.96
C TYR A 130 17.12 16.72 -1.51
N ASN A 131 17.30 16.03 -0.38
CA ASN A 131 16.34 15.03 0.13
C ASN A 131 14.91 15.56 0.23
N LEU A 132 14.73 16.73 0.85
CA LEU A 132 13.42 17.33 1.06
C LEU A 132 12.77 17.81 -0.26
N PRO A 133 13.44 18.56 -1.13
CA PRO A 133 12.90 18.91 -2.45
C PRO A 133 12.49 17.72 -3.30
N ILE A 134 13.27 16.64 -3.31
CA ILE A 134 12.95 15.41 -4.05
C ILE A 134 11.69 14.75 -3.50
N SER A 135 11.56 14.65 -2.16
CA SER A 135 10.39 14.07 -1.51
C SER A 135 9.13 14.89 -1.80
N ILE A 136 9.20 16.21 -1.73
CA ILE A 136 8.07 17.12 -2.02
C ILE A 136 7.71 17.05 -3.50
N GLY A 137 8.68 17.08 -4.40
CA GLY A 137 8.45 16.96 -5.84
C GLY A 137 7.74 15.66 -6.20
N MET A 138 8.17 14.55 -5.60
CA MET A 138 7.52 13.25 -5.80
C MET A 138 6.09 13.22 -5.22
N LEU A 139 5.86 13.83 -4.06
CA LEU A 139 4.53 13.96 -3.47
C LEU A 139 3.59 14.73 -4.40
N ILE A 140 4.04 15.87 -4.92
CA ILE A 140 3.27 16.70 -5.86
C ILE A 140 2.96 15.91 -7.14
N LEU A 141 3.96 15.23 -7.71
CA LEU A 141 3.79 14.42 -8.91
C LEU A 141 2.73 13.34 -8.72
N LEU A 142 2.82 12.58 -7.63
CA LEU A 142 1.86 11.51 -7.33
C LEU A 142 0.45 12.07 -7.05
N SER A 143 0.35 13.23 -6.39
CA SER A 143 -0.93 13.90 -6.15
C SER A 143 -1.57 14.35 -7.45
N LEU A 144 -0.82 14.95 -8.37
CA LEU A 144 -1.30 15.35 -9.69
C LEU A 144 -1.76 14.14 -10.51
N MET A 145 -1.00 13.03 -10.49
CA MET A 145 -1.41 11.78 -11.15
C MET A 145 -2.71 11.22 -10.57
N ASN A 146 -2.90 11.33 -9.25
CA ASN A 146 -4.13 10.89 -8.60
C ASN A 146 -5.34 11.76 -9.00
N ILE A 147 -5.16 13.09 -9.08
CA ILE A 147 -6.18 14.04 -9.56
C ILE A 147 -6.52 13.79 -11.03
N ALA A 148 -5.55 13.44 -11.87
CA ALA A 148 -5.75 13.12 -13.29
C ALA A 148 -6.62 11.87 -13.53
N GLY A 149 -6.92 11.10 -12.49
CA GLY A 149 -7.94 10.06 -12.47
C GLY A 149 -7.44 8.62 -12.47
N LEU A 150 -8.35 7.73 -12.08
CA LEU A 150 -8.10 6.30 -11.83
C LEU A 150 -7.56 5.52 -13.04
N LYS A 151 -7.87 5.94 -14.28
CA LYS A 151 -7.37 5.24 -15.50
C LYS A 151 -5.86 5.37 -15.63
N THR A 152 -5.33 6.58 -15.42
CA THR A 152 -3.88 6.86 -15.46
C THR A 152 -3.15 6.18 -14.31
N SER A 153 -3.74 6.20 -13.12
CA SER A 153 -3.20 5.55 -11.92
C SER A 153 -3.14 4.03 -12.06
N LYS A 154 -4.19 3.38 -12.63
CA LYS A 154 -4.19 1.93 -12.87
C LYS A 154 -3.11 1.50 -13.86
N MET A 155 -2.94 2.24 -14.96
CA MET A 155 -1.94 1.92 -15.98
C MET A 155 -0.53 2.09 -15.42
N PHE A 156 -0.28 3.16 -14.66
CA PHE A 156 1.00 3.38 -13.98
C PHE A 156 1.29 2.27 -12.95
N THR A 157 0.31 1.90 -12.14
CA THR A 157 0.45 0.84 -11.12
C THR A 157 0.77 -0.50 -11.76
N LEU A 158 0.08 -0.88 -12.84
CA LEU A 158 0.35 -2.13 -13.57
C LEU A 158 1.76 -2.13 -14.19
N THR A 159 2.14 -1.05 -14.85
CA THR A 159 3.48 -0.92 -15.46
C THR A 159 4.57 -0.97 -14.39
N ALA A 160 4.38 -0.26 -13.27
CA ALA A 160 5.32 -0.28 -12.14
C ALA A 160 5.42 -1.68 -11.51
N THR A 161 4.31 -2.42 -11.41
CA THR A 161 4.30 -3.79 -10.87
C THR A 161 5.08 -4.74 -11.76
N VAL A 162 4.85 -4.69 -13.08
CA VAL A 162 5.58 -5.51 -14.05
C VAL A 162 7.08 -5.17 -14.03
N ALA A 163 7.43 -3.88 -13.95
CA ALA A 163 8.82 -3.44 -13.87
C ALA A 163 9.52 -3.91 -12.57
N LYS A 164 8.79 -3.93 -11.44
CA LYS A 164 9.31 -4.45 -10.15
C LYS A 164 9.58 -5.95 -10.21
N ILE A 165 8.67 -6.72 -10.82
CA ILE A 165 8.80 -8.18 -10.97
C ILE A 165 9.90 -8.52 -11.97
N GLY A 166 9.98 -7.79 -13.09
CA GLY A 166 10.99 -8.02 -14.14
C GLY A 166 12.43 -7.76 -13.69
N ARG A 167 12.68 -6.85 -12.75
CA ARG A 167 14.01 -6.59 -12.18
C ARG A 167 14.44 -7.60 -11.12
N ALA A 168 13.54 -8.40 -10.59
CA ALA A 168 13.87 -9.46 -9.64
C ALA A 168 14.54 -10.68 -10.31
N HIS A 169 14.63 -10.70 -11.65
CA HIS A 169 15.22 -11.78 -12.44
C HIS A 169 16.56 -11.40 -13.13
N VAL A 170 17.12 -10.24 -12.83
CA VAL A 170 18.45 -9.80 -13.24
C VAL A 170 19.32 -9.54 -12.01
#